data_d5a307ce55c2767b9606e55197fdf22d
#
_entry.id   d5a307ce55c2767b9606e55197fdf22d
#
_cell.length_a   1.000
_cell.length_b   1.000
_cell.length_c   1.000
_cell.angle_alpha   90.00
_cell.angle_beta   90.00
_cell.angle_gamma   90.00
#
_symmetry.space_group_name_H-M   'P 1'
#
loop_
_entity.id
_entity.type
_entity.pdbx_description
1 polymer ?
#
loop_
_entity_poly.entity_id
_entity_poly.type
_entity_poly.pdbx_seq_one_letter_code
_entity_poly.pdbx_strand_id
1 'polypeptide(L)'
;MIAKEILAGLELFEGLPDDAQSAISAFSKELSFAAKTTIFSPEQSSKQIFLLMQGSIRLTIFASSLSEPVTVGVLKTPGQAFGFSSVVGQGYYNSSAEALTDVRVISVEGRSLMDYLDKEPAVGYTVMKRLAHVISRRLGVMRRLLLETIIDYERQASSIDEN
;
A
#
# COMPACT_ATOMS: atom_id res chain seq x y z
N MET A 1 -13.62 -1.77 16.13
CA MET A 1 -14.42 -0.78 15.36
C MET A 1 -13.75 0.56 15.53
N ILE A 2 -13.50 1.27 14.46
CA ILE A 2 -12.94 2.64 14.48
C ILE A 2 -14.07 3.65 14.28
N ALA A 3 -13.82 4.92 14.62
CA ALA A 3 -14.79 5.98 14.33
C ALA A 3 -14.92 6.17 12.80
N LYS A 4 -16.15 6.27 12.27
CA LYS A 4 -16.41 6.43 10.83
C LYS A 4 -15.79 7.72 10.27
N GLU A 5 -15.69 8.76 11.10
CA GLU A 5 -15.09 10.04 10.75
C GLU A 5 -13.61 9.92 10.37
N ILE A 6 -12.93 8.92 10.93
CA ILE A 6 -11.54 8.62 10.57
C ILE A 6 -11.49 8.07 9.14
N LEU A 7 -12.41 7.16 8.78
CA LEU A 7 -12.48 6.61 7.43
C LEU A 7 -12.79 7.67 6.38
N ALA A 8 -13.64 8.65 6.71
CA ALA A 8 -14.02 9.73 5.81
C ALA A 8 -12.83 10.58 5.33
N GLY A 9 -11.73 10.62 6.09
CA GLY A 9 -10.51 11.33 5.73
C GLY A 9 -9.47 10.48 4.99
N LEU A 10 -9.76 9.19 4.71
CA LEU A 10 -8.81 8.29 4.07
C LEU A 10 -9.07 8.16 2.57
N GLU A 11 -8.02 8.24 1.77
CA GLU A 11 -8.06 8.30 0.29
C GLU A 11 -9.05 7.32 -0.36
N LEU A 12 -9.12 6.08 0.14
CA LEU A 12 -10.01 5.07 -0.44
C LEU A 12 -11.48 5.26 -0.09
N PHE A 13 -11.78 5.88 1.05
CA PHE A 13 -13.13 5.92 1.65
C PHE A 13 -13.71 7.33 1.79
N GLU A 14 -12.95 8.35 1.40
CA GLU A 14 -13.37 9.75 1.44
C GLU A 14 -14.71 9.95 0.71
N GLY A 15 -15.67 10.68 1.34
CA GLY A 15 -16.93 11.02 0.72
C GLY A 15 -17.83 9.83 0.34
N LEU A 16 -17.59 8.62 0.87
CA LEU A 16 -18.58 7.55 0.80
C LEU A 16 -19.81 7.88 1.66
N PRO A 17 -21.00 7.33 1.34
CA PRO A 17 -22.16 7.44 2.18
C PRO A 17 -21.92 6.98 3.62
N ASP A 18 -22.64 7.54 4.57
CA ASP A 18 -22.49 7.28 6.01
C ASP A 18 -22.70 5.81 6.39
N ASP A 19 -23.64 5.14 5.73
CA ASP A 19 -23.92 3.71 5.90
C ASP A 19 -22.74 2.85 5.40
N ALA A 20 -22.13 3.22 4.28
CA ALA A 20 -20.95 2.57 3.76
C ALA A 20 -19.74 2.75 4.71
N GLN A 21 -19.52 3.97 5.21
CA GLN A 21 -18.45 4.22 6.18
C GLN A 21 -18.67 3.42 7.48
N SER A 22 -19.91 3.33 7.95
CA SER A 22 -20.27 2.56 9.14
C SER A 22 -20.04 1.06 8.95
N ALA A 23 -20.43 0.52 7.79
CA ALA A 23 -20.20 -0.87 7.44
C ALA A 23 -18.69 -1.21 7.39
N ILE A 24 -17.89 -0.40 6.69
CA ILE A 24 -16.45 -0.59 6.58
C ILE A 24 -15.76 -0.46 7.95
N SER A 25 -16.22 0.46 8.79
CA SER A 25 -15.73 0.61 10.16
C SER A 25 -15.87 -0.68 10.99
N ALA A 26 -16.92 -1.47 10.77
CA ALA A 26 -17.20 -2.68 11.55
C ALA A 26 -16.11 -3.76 11.39
N PHE A 27 -15.45 -3.84 10.23
CA PHE A 27 -14.34 -4.77 9.96
C PHE A 27 -12.98 -4.07 9.82
N SER A 28 -12.89 -2.87 10.38
CA SER A 28 -11.67 -2.07 10.46
C SER A 28 -11.18 -1.94 11.90
N LYS A 29 -9.88 -1.82 12.08
CA LYS A 29 -9.24 -1.56 13.38
C LYS A 29 -7.99 -0.72 13.23
N GLU A 30 -7.68 0.04 14.28
CA GLU A 30 -6.43 0.75 14.39
C GLU A 30 -5.34 -0.16 14.93
N LEU A 31 -4.15 -0.10 14.33
CA LEU A 31 -2.96 -0.81 14.76
C LEU A 31 -1.79 0.18 14.87
N SER A 32 -0.89 -0.10 15.80
CA SER A 32 0.37 0.64 15.97
C SER A 32 1.55 -0.30 15.85
N PHE A 33 2.61 0.16 15.23
CA PHE A 33 3.87 -0.57 15.08
C PHE A 33 5.02 0.34 15.48
N ALA A 34 5.94 -0.19 16.27
CA ALA A 34 7.16 0.52 16.61
C ALA A 34 8.08 0.65 15.38
N ALA A 35 8.94 1.64 15.39
CA ALA A 35 9.99 1.82 14.38
C ALA A 35 10.78 0.51 14.17
N LYS A 36 11.18 0.23 12.93
CA LYS A 36 11.90 -0.97 12.49
C LYS A 36 11.09 -2.28 12.56
N THR A 37 9.78 -2.21 12.81
CA THR A 37 8.92 -3.40 12.76
C THR A 37 8.53 -3.73 11.32
N THR A 38 8.66 -4.98 10.92
CA THR A 38 8.09 -5.50 9.67
C THR A 38 6.58 -5.71 9.86
N ILE A 39 5.77 -4.99 9.10
CA ILE A 39 4.30 -5.05 9.14
C ILE A 39 3.80 -6.30 8.41
N PHE A 40 4.38 -6.57 7.24
CA PHE A 40 4.20 -7.81 6.47
C PHE A 40 5.41 -8.07 5.56
N SER A 41 5.57 -9.33 5.15
CA SER A 41 6.62 -9.78 4.23
C SER A 41 6.01 -10.45 3.00
N PRO A 42 6.77 -10.60 1.89
CA PRO A 42 6.36 -11.37 0.72
C PRO A 42 5.94 -12.79 1.12
N GLU A 43 5.05 -13.37 0.33
CA GLU A 43 4.53 -14.73 0.50
C GLU A 43 3.65 -14.95 1.74
N GLN A 44 3.58 -14.00 2.67
CA GLN A 44 2.57 -14.04 3.73
C GLN A 44 1.18 -13.88 3.14
N SER A 45 0.21 -14.63 3.68
CA SER A 45 -1.20 -14.49 3.32
C SER A 45 -1.66 -13.05 3.49
N SER A 46 -2.10 -12.45 2.39
CA SER A 46 -2.58 -11.08 2.36
C SER A 46 -4.04 -11.04 2.81
N LYS A 47 -4.27 -10.74 4.09
CA LYS A 47 -5.61 -10.67 4.70
C LYS A 47 -6.13 -9.26 4.87
N GLN A 48 -5.24 -8.27 4.82
CA GLN A 48 -5.58 -6.90 5.21
C GLN A 48 -5.01 -5.90 4.21
N ILE A 49 -5.78 -4.85 3.96
CA ILE A 49 -5.29 -3.60 3.38
C ILE A 49 -5.09 -2.59 4.51
N PHE A 50 -4.07 -1.76 4.40
CA PHE A 50 -3.69 -0.79 5.41
C PHE A 50 -3.76 0.62 4.84
N LEU A 51 -4.14 1.58 5.69
CA LEU A 51 -4.11 3.01 5.41
C LEU A 51 -3.28 3.71 6.48
N LEU A 52 -2.25 4.45 6.06
CA LEU A 52 -1.35 5.17 6.96
C LEU A 52 -2.12 6.29 7.66
N MET A 53 -1.96 6.39 8.99
CA MET A 53 -2.49 7.49 9.79
C MET A 53 -1.38 8.43 10.23
N GLN A 54 -0.25 7.86 10.65
CA GLN A 54 0.88 8.61 11.19
C GLN A 54 2.17 7.83 10.99
N GLY A 55 3.28 8.56 10.86
CA GLY A 55 4.61 8.00 10.71
C GLY A 55 5.00 7.78 9.25
N SER A 56 5.98 6.91 9.01
CA SER A 56 6.48 6.59 7.68
C SER A 56 6.75 5.10 7.52
N ILE A 57 6.47 4.58 6.33
CA ILE A 57 6.56 3.16 5.97
C ILE A 57 7.40 3.04 4.70
N ARG A 58 8.35 2.11 4.70
CA ARG A 58 9.14 1.72 3.53
C ARG A 58 8.55 0.45 2.92
N LEU A 59 8.35 0.46 1.62
CA LEU A 59 8.00 -0.71 0.83
C LEU A 59 9.23 -1.20 0.08
N THR A 60 9.52 -2.49 0.19
CA THR A 60 10.66 -3.12 -0.48
C THR A 60 10.24 -4.37 -1.22
N ILE A 61 10.95 -4.68 -2.31
CA ILE A 61 10.91 -5.96 -3.00
C ILE A 61 12.28 -6.62 -2.92
N PHE A 62 12.30 -7.94 -2.91
CA PHE A 62 13.51 -8.72 -2.95
C PHE A 62 13.55 -9.54 -4.25
N ALA A 63 14.70 -9.54 -4.89
CA ALA A 63 14.97 -10.43 -6.01
C ALA A 63 16.20 -11.28 -5.64
N SER A 64 16.16 -12.58 -5.92
CA SER A 64 17.22 -13.53 -5.56
C SER A 64 18.58 -13.20 -6.17
N SER A 65 18.59 -12.39 -7.24
CA SER A 65 19.81 -11.89 -7.89
C SER A 65 20.44 -10.67 -7.19
N LEU A 66 19.76 -10.10 -6.18
CA LEU A 66 20.22 -8.91 -5.48
C LEU A 66 20.64 -9.25 -4.06
N SER A 67 21.71 -8.62 -3.58
CA SER A 67 22.20 -8.78 -2.21
C SER A 67 21.33 -8.07 -1.18
N GLU A 68 20.64 -7.02 -1.59
CA GLU A 68 19.82 -6.16 -0.71
C GLU A 68 18.42 -5.93 -1.31
N PRO A 69 17.39 -5.78 -0.46
CA PRO A 69 16.05 -5.42 -0.93
C PRO A 69 16.00 -4.05 -1.60
N VAL A 70 15.26 -3.94 -2.68
CA VAL A 70 15.06 -2.66 -3.39
C VAL A 70 13.88 -1.91 -2.80
N THR A 71 14.09 -0.65 -2.40
CA THR A 71 13.01 0.24 -1.97
C THR A 71 12.20 0.67 -3.18
N VAL A 72 10.92 0.32 -3.19
CA VAL A 72 9.97 0.66 -4.27
C VAL A 72 9.00 1.77 -3.89
N GLY A 73 9.05 2.23 -2.66
CA GLY A 73 8.28 3.37 -2.21
C GLY A 73 8.44 3.66 -0.72
N VAL A 74 8.23 4.93 -0.37
CA VAL A 74 8.12 5.39 1.02
C VAL A 74 6.81 6.14 1.17
N LEU A 75 5.99 5.71 2.11
CA LEU A 75 4.71 6.32 2.46
C LEU A 75 4.92 7.24 3.65
N LYS A 76 4.45 8.49 3.56
CA LYS A 76 4.60 9.51 4.61
C LYS A 76 3.34 10.34 4.81
N THR A 77 2.41 10.27 3.86
CA THR A 77 1.19 11.09 3.89
C THR A 77 0.05 10.28 4.49
N PRO A 78 -0.65 10.81 5.51
CA PRO A 78 -1.86 10.18 6.01
C PRO A 78 -2.87 9.87 4.91
N GLY A 79 -3.58 8.77 5.04
CA GLY A 79 -4.54 8.27 4.05
C GLY A 79 -3.94 7.35 2.98
N GLN A 80 -2.62 7.34 2.78
CA GLN A 80 -1.99 6.47 1.78
C GLN A 80 -2.25 4.99 2.06
N ALA A 81 -2.78 4.27 1.06
CA ALA A 81 -3.08 2.86 1.15
C ALA A 81 -1.88 1.98 0.74
N PHE A 82 -1.73 0.83 1.41
CA PHE A 82 -0.73 -0.19 1.08
C PHE A 82 -1.22 -1.59 1.48
N GLY A 83 -0.54 -2.65 1.04
CA GLY A 83 -0.96 -4.03 1.31
C GLY A 83 -2.24 -4.42 0.55
N PHE A 84 -2.55 -3.80 -0.58
CA PHE A 84 -3.79 -3.99 -1.34
C PHE A 84 -3.88 -5.34 -2.06
N SER A 85 -2.88 -6.23 -1.95
CA SER A 85 -2.94 -7.60 -2.46
C SER A 85 -4.10 -8.42 -1.87
N SER A 86 -4.62 -8.01 -0.70
CA SER A 86 -5.80 -8.60 -0.07
C SER A 86 -7.10 -8.30 -0.82
N VAL A 87 -7.09 -7.30 -1.69
CA VAL A 87 -8.27 -6.82 -2.44
C VAL A 87 -8.14 -7.15 -3.92
N VAL A 88 -6.96 -6.94 -4.52
CA VAL A 88 -6.75 -7.07 -5.97
C VAL A 88 -5.65 -8.07 -6.34
N GLY A 89 -5.04 -8.75 -5.38
CA GLY A 89 -3.92 -9.66 -5.58
C GLY A 89 -4.32 -11.13 -5.57
N GLN A 90 -3.30 -11.97 -5.55
CA GLN A 90 -3.44 -13.43 -5.54
C GLN A 90 -3.50 -14.02 -4.12
N GLY A 91 -3.83 -13.21 -3.12
CA GLY A 91 -3.93 -13.65 -1.72
C GLY A 91 -2.61 -13.65 -0.94
N TYR A 92 -1.51 -13.18 -1.54
CA TYR A 92 -0.20 -13.04 -0.90
C TYR A 92 0.34 -11.62 -1.10
N TYR A 93 1.12 -11.13 -0.14
CA TYR A 93 1.86 -9.89 -0.33
C TYR A 93 3.03 -10.12 -1.31
N ASN A 94 3.25 -9.18 -2.20
CA ASN A 94 4.33 -9.20 -3.20
C ASN A 94 5.50 -8.28 -2.84
N SER A 95 5.46 -7.68 -1.67
CA SER A 95 6.47 -6.76 -1.14
C SER A 95 6.52 -6.86 0.38
N SER A 96 7.57 -6.34 0.99
CA SER A 96 7.61 -6.09 2.43
C SER A 96 7.17 -4.66 2.74
N ALA A 97 6.56 -4.48 3.91
CA ALA A 97 6.32 -3.17 4.49
C ALA A 97 7.00 -3.10 5.87
N GLU A 98 7.83 -2.07 6.06
CA GLU A 98 8.56 -1.82 7.30
C GLU A 98 8.23 -0.42 7.83
N ALA A 99 7.97 -0.32 9.11
CA ALA A 99 7.81 0.95 9.82
C ALA A 99 9.18 1.63 9.97
N LEU A 100 9.39 2.80 9.33
CA LEU A 100 10.63 3.58 9.48
C LEU A 100 10.64 4.40 10.78
N THR A 101 9.48 4.80 11.25
CA THR A 101 9.23 5.46 12.53
C THR A 101 8.16 4.69 13.27
N ASP A 102 7.78 5.11 14.47
CA ASP A 102 6.53 4.64 15.07
C ASP A 102 5.37 5.03 14.13
N VAL A 103 4.51 4.06 13.81
CA VAL A 103 3.40 4.26 12.87
C VAL A 103 2.08 3.86 13.49
N ARG A 104 1.03 4.57 13.06
CA ARG A 104 -0.37 4.20 13.27
C ARG A 104 -1.03 3.98 11.93
N VAL A 105 -1.79 2.92 11.80
CA VAL A 105 -2.50 2.55 10.57
C VAL A 105 -3.92 2.12 10.88
N ILE A 106 -4.81 2.31 9.92
CA ILE A 106 -6.08 1.59 9.88
C ILE A 106 -5.88 0.33 9.04
N SER A 107 -6.19 -0.81 9.65
CA SER A 107 -6.21 -2.11 9.01
C SER A 107 -7.65 -2.47 8.68
N VAL A 108 -7.93 -2.80 7.42
CA VAL A 108 -9.25 -3.23 6.94
C VAL A 108 -9.14 -4.66 6.44
N GLU A 109 -10.04 -5.53 6.88
CA GLU A 109 -10.04 -6.92 6.43
C GLU A 109 -10.49 -7.02 4.97
N GLY A 110 -9.58 -7.53 4.10
CA GLY A 110 -9.77 -7.51 2.65
C GLY A 110 -10.98 -8.33 2.20
N ARG A 111 -11.24 -9.50 2.80
CA ARG A 111 -12.37 -10.33 2.42
C ARG A 111 -13.70 -9.67 2.76
N SER A 112 -13.86 -9.18 3.98
CA SER A 112 -15.08 -8.45 4.39
C SER A 112 -15.30 -7.20 3.56
N LEU A 113 -14.21 -6.50 3.21
CA LEU A 113 -14.30 -5.36 2.30
C LEU A 113 -14.85 -5.79 0.94
N MET A 114 -14.28 -6.82 0.31
CA MET A 114 -14.72 -7.29 -1.00
C MET A 114 -16.17 -7.81 -0.95
N ASP A 115 -16.52 -8.62 0.05
CA ASP A 115 -17.89 -9.14 0.22
C ASP A 115 -18.93 -7.99 0.38
N TYR A 116 -18.52 -6.87 0.99
CA TYR A 116 -19.35 -5.67 1.09
C TYR A 116 -19.45 -4.92 -0.24
N LEU A 117 -18.32 -4.69 -0.92
CA LEU A 117 -18.28 -3.98 -2.20
C LEU A 117 -19.06 -4.70 -3.31
N ASP A 118 -19.09 -6.03 -3.29
CA ASP A 118 -19.88 -6.86 -4.22
C ASP A 118 -21.39 -6.69 -4.01
N LYS A 119 -21.82 -6.46 -2.75
CA LYS A 119 -23.21 -6.21 -2.40
C LYS A 119 -23.66 -4.77 -2.67
N GLU A 120 -22.73 -3.83 -2.64
CA GLU A 120 -22.95 -2.40 -2.83
C GLU A 120 -22.14 -1.88 -4.07
N PRO A 121 -22.59 -2.20 -5.31
CA PRO A 121 -21.76 -1.97 -6.51
C PRO A 121 -21.39 -0.51 -6.75
N ALA A 122 -22.23 0.45 -6.34
CA ALA A 122 -21.91 1.88 -6.47
C ALA A 122 -20.75 2.30 -5.56
N VAL A 123 -20.72 1.78 -4.33
CA VAL A 123 -19.61 1.96 -3.38
C VAL A 123 -18.39 1.22 -3.89
N GLY A 124 -18.58 -0.03 -4.36
CA GLY A 124 -17.54 -0.87 -4.94
C GLY A 124 -16.85 -0.19 -6.10
N TYR A 125 -17.60 0.35 -7.06
CA TYR A 125 -17.04 1.12 -8.18
C TYR A 125 -16.18 2.29 -7.71
N THR A 126 -16.66 3.05 -6.73
CA THR A 126 -15.94 4.21 -6.19
C THR A 126 -14.63 3.81 -5.53
N VAL A 127 -14.66 2.80 -4.64
CA VAL A 127 -13.47 2.32 -3.93
C VAL A 127 -12.46 1.71 -4.91
N MET A 128 -12.91 0.86 -5.84
CA MET A 128 -12.03 0.21 -6.81
C MET A 128 -11.42 1.20 -7.79
N LYS A 129 -12.14 2.22 -8.22
CA LYS A 129 -11.60 3.32 -9.04
C LYS A 129 -10.49 4.07 -8.32
N ARG A 130 -10.65 4.36 -7.04
CA ARG A 130 -9.62 5.01 -6.20
C ARG A 130 -8.41 4.10 -5.99
N LEU A 131 -8.66 2.82 -5.72
CA LEU A 131 -7.58 1.85 -5.58
C LEU A 131 -6.78 1.70 -6.88
N ALA A 132 -7.43 1.66 -8.04
CA ALA A 132 -6.77 1.68 -9.33
C ALA A 132 -5.90 2.93 -9.52
N HIS A 133 -6.36 4.10 -9.04
CA HIS A 133 -5.57 5.34 -9.07
C HIS A 133 -4.33 5.25 -8.16
N VAL A 134 -4.46 4.70 -6.96
CA VAL A 134 -3.32 4.44 -6.05
C VAL A 134 -2.29 3.54 -6.72
N ILE A 135 -2.73 2.43 -7.33
CA ILE A 135 -1.86 1.48 -8.02
C ILE A 135 -1.16 2.14 -9.22
N SER A 136 -1.88 2.91 -10.03
CA SER A 136 -1.34 3.65 -11.17
C SER A 136 -0.24 4.63 -10.76
N ARG A 137 -0.47 5.40 -9.68
CA ARG A 137 0.57 6.30 -9.12
C ARG A 137 1.81 5.53 -8.68
N ARG A 138 1.63 4.39 -8.03
CA ARG A 138 2.75 3.55 -7.57
C ARG A 138 3.54 2.97 -8.73
N LEU A 139 2.86 2.50 -9.78
CA LEU A 139 3.48 2.05 -11.02
C LEU A 139 4.31 3.17 -11.66
N GLY A 140 3.80 4.41 -11.66
CA GLY A 140 4.53 5.57 -12.17
C GLY A 140 5.84 5.84 -11.40
N VAL A 141 5.83 5.69 -10.08
CA VAL A 141 7.06 5.81 -9.25
C VAL A 141 8.04 4.70 -9.59
N MET A 142 7.60 3.46 -9.64
CA MET A 142 8.46 2.31 -9.97
C MET A 142 9.09 2.44 -11.36
N ARG A 143 8.30 2.88 -12.36
CA ARG A 143 8.81 3.13 -13.72
C ARG A 143 9.90 4.20 -13.73
N ARG A 144 9.75 5.26 -12.94
CA ARG A 144 10.78 6.31 -12.83
C ARG A 144 12.07 5.77 -12.23
N LEU A 145 11.99 5.04 -11.12
CA LEU A 145 13.14 4.41 -10.49
C LEU A 145 13.89 3.47 -11.46
N LEU A 146 13.15 2.69 -12.24
CA LEU A 146 13.74 1.81 -13.26
C LEU A 146 14.49 2.60 -14.32
N LEU A 147 13.91 3.68 -14.86
CA LEU A 147 14.55 4.53 -15.85
C LEU A 147 15.82 5.21 -15.31
N GLU A 148 15.80 5.71 -14.07
CA GLU A 148 16.96 6.28 -13.41
C GLU A 148 18.09 5.25 -13.30
N THR A 149 17.78 4.02 -12.89
CA THR A 149 18.75 2.93 -12.79
C THR A 149 19.38 2.57 -14.15
N ILE A 150 18.58 2.53 -15.23
CA ILE A 150 19.06 2.25 -16.59
C ILE A 150 20.00 3.36 -17.05
N ILE A 151 19.62 4.63 -16.87
CA ILE A 151 20.45 5.78 -17.25
C ILE A 151 21.79 5.77 -16.50
N ASP A 152 21.79 5.47 -15.21
CA ASP A 152 23.03 5.40 -14.43
C ASP A 152 23.93 4.26 -14.90
N TYR A 153 23.34 3.10 -15.23
CA TYR A 153 24.09 1.98 -15.79
C TYR A 153 24.75 2.32 -17.13
N GLU A 154 24.02 2.98 -18.04
CA GLU A 154 24.57 3.39 -19.34
C GLU A 154 25.69 4.44 -19.20
N ARG A 155 25.57 5.37 -18.26
CA ARG A 155 26.64 6.35 -17.97
C ARG A 155 27.91 5.68 -17.44
N GLN A 156 27.76 4.69 -16.54
CA GLN A 156 28.89 3.94 -16.01
C GLN A 156 29.57 3.08 -17.11
N ALA A 157 28.79 2.43 -17.95
CA ALA A 157 29.33 1.65 -19.08
C ALA A 157 30.13 2.52 -20.05
N SER A 158 29.60 3.68 -20.43
CA SER A 158 30.27 4.62 -21.35
C SER A 158 31.59 5.18 -20.78
N SER A 159 31.67 5.36 -19.45
CA SER A 159 32.90 5.85 -18.81
C SER A 159 34.03 4.80 -18.72
N ILE A 160 33.71 3.51 -18.88
CA ILE A 160 34.69 2.42 -18.90
C ILE A 160 35.33 2.26 -20.30
N ASP A 161 34.55 2.52 -21.36
CA ASP A 161 35.02 2.39 -22.75
C ASP A 161 35.94 3.56 -23.21
N GLU A 162 36.01 4.65 -22.44
CA GLU A 162 36.86 5.81 -22.73
C GLU A 162 38.26 5.75 -22.04
N ASN A 163 38.60 4.72 -21.26
CA ASN A 163 39.88 4.50 -20.62
C ASN A 163 40.61 3.28 -21.18
#